data_d10e63a50c085dc85aae738101d25ec6
#
_entry.id   d10e63a50c085dc85aae738101d25ec6
#
_cell.length_a   1.000
_cell.length_b   1.000
_cell.length_c   1.000
_cell.angle_alpha   90.00
_cell.angle_beta   90.00
_cell.angle_gamma   90.00
#
_symmetry.space_group_name_H-M   'P 1'
#
loop_
_entity.id
_entity.type
_entity.pdbx_description
1 polymer ?
#
loop_
_entity_poly.entity_id
_entity_poly.type
_entity_poly.pdbx_seq_one_letter_code
_entity_poly.pdbx_strand_id
1 'polypeptide(L)'
;MRKLWTGDWVDHHGEFYDFAPVKMRPFPAKPIPVYVGGFSKAALRRAARNDGWISDLHTLKELEALIKEVRGYRAEAGKGSEPFRILSFGCTDAWGPDGFRAIRDLGVDVVSTMPGAFYGIDMKAPVAQKIDAIKRFADDVIAKI
;
A
#
# COMPACT_ATOMS: atom_id res chain seq x y z
N MET A 1 14.82 -11.82 -3.55
CA MET A 1 14.01 -11.96 -2.33
C MET A 1 13.08 -13.18 -2.37
N ARG A 2 12.17 -13.34 -3.36
CA ARG A 2 11.23 -14.49 -3.41
C ARG A 2 11.93 -15.86 -3.28
N LYS A 3 13.10 -16.05 -3.91
CA LYS A 3 13.92 -17.26 -3.76
C LYS A 3 14.35 -17.50 -2.31
N LEU A 4 14.71 -16.46 -1.55
CA LEU A 4 15.10 -16.60 -0.13
C LEU A 4 13.93 -17.04 0.77
N TRP A 5 12.70 -16.78 0.37
CA TRP A 5 11.50 -17.17 1.13
C TRP A 5 11.09 -18.63 0.96
N THR A 6 11.75 -19.38 0.06
CA THR A 6 11.50 -20.83 -0.08
C THR A 6 12.11 -21.63 1.08
N GLY A 7 13.05 -21.06 1.82
CA GLY A 7 13.81 -21.76 2.85
C GLY A 7 14.94 -22.65 2.32
N ASP A 8 15.26 -22.55 1.03
CA ASP A 8 16.37 -23.23 0.39
C ASP A 8 17.66 -22.39 0.45
N TRP A 9 18.80 -23.04 0.10
CA TRP A 9 20.04 -22.31 -0.13
C TRP A 9 19.92 -21.53 -1.43
N VAL A 10 20.28 -20.24 -1.41
CA VAL A 10 20.19 -19.34 -2.56
C VAL A 10 21.49 -18.58 -2.70
N ASP A 11 22.09 -18.65 -3.87
CA ASP A 11 23.14 -17.77 -4.34
C ASP A 11 22.61 -16.75 -5.35
N HIS A 12 23.37 -15.74 -5.64
CA HIS A 12 23.05 -14.77 -6.66
C HIS A 12 24.31 -14.14 -7.23
N HIS A 13 24.45 -14.18 -8.55
CA HIS A 13 25.53 -13.56 -9.31
C HIS A 13 24.93 -12.59 -10.32
N GLY A 14 24.91 -11.31 -10.00
CA GLY A 14 24.33 -10.25 -10.82
C GLY A 14 25.21 -9.01 -10.85
N GLU A 15 24.87 -8.07 -11.74
CA GLU A 15 25.63 -6.83 -11.95
C GLU A 15 25.75 -5.97 -10.67
N PHE A 16 24.69 -5.90 -9.85
CA PHE A 16 24.62 -5.04 -8.65
C PHE A 16 24.76 -5.80 -7.34
N TYR A 17 24.43 -7.08 -7.34
CA TYR A 17 24.49 -7.92 -6.14
C TYR A 17 25.11 -9.24 -6.47
N ASP A 18 26.08 -9.62 -5.67
CA ASP A 18 26.77 -10.91 -5.75
C ASP A 18 26.94 -11.45 -4.33
N PHE A 19 26.45 -12.66 -4.07
CA PHE A 19 26.60 -13.31 -2.78
C PHE A 19 26.65 -14.83 -2.89
N ALA A 20 27.50 -15.43 -2.04
CA ALA A 20 27.61 -16.86 -1.84
C ALA A 20 26.28 -17.46 -1.29
N PRO A 21 26.09 -18.79 -1.34
CA PRO A 21 24.86 -19.42 -0.85
C PRO A 21 24.51 -19.00 0.56
N VAL A 22 23.32 -18.45 0.71
CA VAL A 22 22.71 -18.06 1.99
C VAL A 22 21.36 -18.74 2.15
N LYS A 23 20.92 -18.90 3.40
CA LYS A 23 19.64 -19.49 3.73
C LYS A 23 18.92 -18.64 4.77
N MET A 24 17.65 -18.34 4.53
CA MET A 24 16.83 -17.58 5.48
C MET A 24 16.08 -18.50 6.44
N ARG A 25 16.13 -18.18 7.73
CA ARG A 25 15.36 -18.85 8.78
C ARG A 25 14.87 -17.84 9.82
N PRO A 26 13.61 -17.91 10.27
CA PRO A 26 12.54 -18.76 9.73
C PRO A 26 12.14 -18.31 8.31
N PHE A 27 11.59 -19.22 7.52
CA PHE A 27 11.00 -18.89 6.22
C PHE A 27 9.47 -18.80 6.33
N PRO A 28 8.80 -18.02 5.47
CA PRO A 28 7.35 -17.86 5.51
C PRO A 28 6.62 -19.17 5.20
N ALA A 29 5.60 -19.50 6.00
CA ALA A 29 4.74 -20.67 5.74
C ALA A 29 3.83 -20.48 4.52
N LYS A 30 3.62 -19.23 4.08
CA LYS A 30 2.84 -18.85 2.89
C LYS A 30 3.60 -17.81 2.09
N PRO A 31 3.37 -17.69 0.77
CA PRO A 31 3.94 -16.63 -0.04
C PRO A 31 3.64 -15.25 0.55
N ILE A 32 4.67 -14.41 0.71
CA ILE A 32 4.51 -13.03 1.15
C ILE A 32 4.14 -12.18 -0.07
N PRO A 33 3.02 -11.45 -0.05
CA PRO A 33 2.68 -10.53 -1.12
C PRO A 33 3.66 -9.36 -1.18
N VAL A 34 4.05 -8.97 -2.38
CA VAL A 34 4.96 -7.85 -2.63
C VAL A 34 4.17 -6.66 -3.15
N TYR A 35 4.14 -5.59 -2.37
CA TYR A 35 3.56 -4.31 -2.78
C TYR A 35 4.67 -3.33 -3.13
N VAL A 36 4.49 -2.62 -4.23
CA VAL A 36 5.50 -1.67 -4.74
C VAL A 36 4.99 -0.25 -4.55
N GLY A 37 5.79 0.58 -3.90
CA GLY A 37 5.51 2.00 -3.73
C GLY A 37 5.98 2.86 -4.89
N GLY A 38 5.46 4.09 -4.95
CA GLY A 38 5.83 5.13 -5.89
C GLY A 38 4.85 5.30 -7.05
N PHE A 39 4.91 6.48 -7.67
CA PHE A 39 3.94 6.94 -8.69
C PHE A 39 4.58 7.28 -10.04
N SER A 40 5.89 7.11 -10.20
CA SER A 40 6.52 7.22 -11.52
C SER A 40 6.08 6.07 -12.43
N LYS A 41 6.07 6.29 -13.74
CA LYS A 41 5.74 5.23 -14.72
C LYS A 41 6.54 3.95 -14.51
N ALA A 42 7.82 4.06 -14.16
CA ALA A 42 8.68 2.92 -13.85
C ALA A 42 8.22 2.17 -12.59
N ALA A 43 7.81 2.90 -11.54
CA ALA A 43 7.28 2.30 -10.31
C ALA A 43 5.94 1.61 -10.56
N LEU A 44 5.02 2.26 -11.29
CA LEU A 44 3.71 1.70 -11.63
C LEU A 44 3.83 0.43 -12.48
N ARG A 45 4.73 0.41 -13.49
CA ARG A 45 5.01 -0.81 -14.27
C ARG A 45 5.61 -1.93 -13.42
N ARG A 46 6.41 -1.60 -12.42
CA ARG A 46 6.95 -2.58 -11.46
C ARG A 46 5.84 -3.11 -10.55
N ALA A 47 4.98 -2.22 -10.02
CA ALA A 47 3.81 -2.61 -9.22
C ALA A 47 2.89 -3.55 -10.00
N ALA A 48 2.61 -3.24 -11.26
CA ALA A 48 1.76 -4.03 -12.15
C ALA A 48 2.21 -5.50 -12.31
N ARG A 49 3.49 -5.80 -12.14
CA ARG A 49 4.05 -7.17 -12.19
C ARG A 49 4.04 -7.89 -10.84
N ASN A 50 3.66 -7.20 -9.76
CA ASN A 50 3.67 -7.71 -8.40
C ASN A 50 2.25 -7.82 -7.83
N ASP A 51 2.11 -8.00 -6.52
CA ASP A 51 0.86 -8.37 -5.87
C ASP A 51 0.02 -7.14 -5.45
N GLY A 52 0.62 -5.96 -5.49
CA GLY A 52 -0.07 -4.72 -5.15
C GLY A 52 0.76 -3.46 -5.35
N TRP A 53 0.07 -2.34 -5.17
CA TRP A 53 0.64 -1.00 -5.25
C TRP A 53 0.36 -0.22 -3.97
N ILE A 54 1.35 0.56 -3.52
CA ILE A 54 1.21 1.51 -2.42
C ILE A 54 1.30 2.92 -3.00
N SER A 55 0.18 3.65 -2.92
CA SER A 55 0.10 5.06 -3.26
C SER A 55 0.63 5.92 -2.12
N ASP A 56 0.98 7.16 -2.44
CA ASP A 56 1.23 8.23 -1.49
C ASP A 56 -0.03 9.08 -1.28
N LEU A 57 0.10 10.23 -0.64
CA LEU A 57 -0.96 11.21 -0.45
C LEU A 57 -1.17 12.00 -1.75
N HIS A 58 -2.38 11.93 -2.32
CA HIS A 58 -2.77 12.58 -3.57
C HIS A 58 -4.12 13.27 -3.42
N THR A 59 -4.54 14.06 -4.41
CA THR A 59 -5.95 14.39 -4.57
C THR A 59 -6.72 13.17 -5.07
N LEU A 60 -8.04 13.14 -4.87
CA LEU A 60 -8.89 12.04 -5.34
C LEU A 60 -8.76 11.81 -6.86
N LYS A 61 -8.71 12.90 -7.61
CA LYS A 61 -8.54 12.88 -9.08
C LYS A 61 -7.18 12.32 -9.50
N GLU A 62 -6.11 12.68 -8.82
CA GLU A 62 -4.76 12.15 -9.10
C GLU A 62 -4.69 10.66 -8.77
N LEU A 63 -5.26 10.26 -7.63
CA LEU A 63 -5.32 8.85 -7.23
C LEU A 63 -6.08 8.01 -8.27
N GLU A 64 -7.23 8.49 -8.75
CA GLU A 64 -8.01 7.85 -9.82
C GLU A 64 -7.17 7.64 -11.08
N ALA A 65 -6.46 8.69 -11.52
CA ALA A 65 -5.61 8.63 -12.72
C ALA A 65 -4.48 7.59 -12.56
N LEU A 66 -3.81 7.56 -11.40
CA LEU A 66 -2.74 6.61 -11.10
C LEU A 66 -3.26 5.16 -11.01
N ILE A 67 -4.44 4.96 -10.43
CA ILE A 67 -5.10 3.64 -10.39
C ILE A 67 -5.40 3.15 -11.80
N LYS A 68 -5.94 4.01 -12.65
CA LYS A 68 -6.20 3.68 -14.06
C LYS A 68 -4.91 3.30 -14.79
N GLU A 69 -3.83 4.06 -14.58
CA GLU A 69 -2.54 3.81 -15.21
C GLU A 69 -1.92 2.48 -14.75
N VAL A 70 -1.88 2.20 -13.44
CA VAL A 70 -1.31 0.93 -12.94
C VAL A 70 -2.13 -0.28 -13.39
N ARG A 71 -3.46 -0.16 -13.47
CA ARG A 71 -4.33 -1.21 -14.01
C ARG A 71 -4.11 -1.43 -15.51
N GLY A 72 -3.88 -0.36 -16.27
CA GLY A 72 -3.47 -0.45 -17.68
C GLY A 72 -2.18 -1.24 -17.87
N TYR A 73 -1.12 -0.88 -17.13
CA TYR A 73 0.14 -1.65 -17.16
C TYR A 73 -0.02 -3.09 -16.69
N ARG A 74 -0.97 -3.36 -15.81
CA ARG A 74 -1.25 -4.71 -15.36
C ARG A 74 -1.92 -5.55 -16.47
N ALA A 75 -2.84 -4.95 -17.22
CA ALA A 75 -3.45 -5.59 -18.39
C ALA A 75 -2.40 -5.87 -19.48
N GLU A 76 -1.52 -4.89 -19.79
CA GLU A 76 -0.41 -5.06 -20.71
C GLU A 76 0.55 -6.20 -20.29
N ALA A 77 0.73 -6.41 -18.98
CA ALA A 77 1.56 -7.49 -18.44
C ALA A 77 0.83 -8.86 -18.41
N GLY A 78 -0.38 -8.97 -18.92
CA GLY A 78 -1.19 -10.19 -18.91
C GLY A 78 -1.72 -10.60 -17.54
N LYS A 79 -1.74 -9.67 -16.56
CA LYS A 79 -2.11 -9.91 -15.17
C LYS A 79 -3.43 -9.25 -14.76
N GLY A 80 -4.24 -8.82 -15.71
CA GLY A 80 -5.46 -8.06 -15.45
C GLY A 80 -6.49 -8.80 -14.59
N SER A 81 -6.56 -10.12 -14.69
CA SER A 81 -7.47 -10.97 -13.92
C SER A 81 -6.89 -11.51 -12.60
N GLU A 82 -5.58 -11.34 -12.37
CA GLU A 82 -4.97 -11.80 -11.12
C GLU A 82 -5.31 -10.85 -9.96
N PRO A 83 -5.39 -11.32 -8.70
CA PRO A 83 -5.57 -10.46 -7.54
C PRO A 83 -4.50 -9.35 -7.48
N PHE A 84 -4.96 -8.15 -7.15
CA PHE A 84 -4.09 -6.98 -7.02
C PHE A 84 -4.64 -6.04 -5.97
N ARG A 85 -3.85 -5.72 -4.96
CA ARG A 85 -4.27 -4.84 -3.89
C ARG A 85 -3.69 -3.45 -4.02
N ILE A 86 -4.50 -2.45 -3.69
CA ILE A 86 -4.12 -1.05 -3.66
C ILE A 86 -4.22 -0.54 -2.23
N LEU A 87 -3.11 -0.04 -1.72
CA LEU A 87 -3.03 0.66 -0.44
C LEU A 87 -2.77 2.14 -0.71
N SER A 88 -3.50 3.04 -0.04
CA SER A 88 -3.32 4.49 -0.14
C SER A 88 -3.12 5.11 1.23
N PHE A 89 -2.35 6.20 1.29
CA PHE A 89 -2.26 7.05 2.49
C PHE A 89 -3.40 8.08 2.60
N GLY A 90 -4.45 7.93 1.78
CA GLY A 90 -5.61 8.80 1.74
C GLY A 90 -5.50 9.89 0.67
N CYS A 91 -6.43 10.84 0.71
CA CYS A 91 -6.45 11.96 -0.21
C CYS A 91 -6.46 13.29 0.54
N THR A 92 -5.86 14.33 -0.04
CA THR A 92 -5.78 15.67 0.54
C THR A 92 -7.11 16.43 0.49
N ASP A 93 -8.01 16.01 -0.39
CA ASP A 93 -9.31 16.63 -0.67
C ASP A 93 -10.52 15.71 -0.39
N ALA A 94 -10.30 14.52 0.21
CA ALA A 94 -11.35 13.56 0.51
C ALA A 94 -11.25 13.09 1.98
N TRP A 95 -12.00 13.78 2.84
CA TRP A 95 -11.99 13.59 4.28
C TRP A 95 -13.34 13.07 4.81
N GLY A 96 -13.32 12.50 6.00
CA GLY A 96 -14.50 11.97 6.66
C GLY A 96 -15.10 10.74 5.95
N PRO A 97 -16.30 10.27 6.39
CA PRO A 97 -16.90 9.04 5.87
C PRO A 97 -17.10 9.05 4.35
N ASP A 98 -17.58 10.16 3.78
CA ASP A 98 -17.83 10.27 2.34
C ASP A 98 -16.53 10.26 1.53
N GLY A 99 -15.48 10.91 2.04
CA GLY A 99 -14.16 10.87 1.42
C GLY A 99 -13.58 9.44 1.39
N PHE A 100 -13.70 8.70 2.49
CA PHE A 100 -13.25 7.30 2.53
C PHE A 100 -14.08 6.38 1.63
N ARG A 101 -15.40 6.61 1.53
CA ARG A 101 -16.25 5.90 0.56
C ARG A 101 -15.79 6.17 -0.88
N ALA A 102 -15.54 7.45 -1.22
CA ALA A 102 -15.04 7.81 -2.55
C ALA A 102 -13.71 7.12 -2.87
N ILE A 103 -12.75 7.08 -1.93
CA ILE A 103 -11.47 6.37 -2.10
C ILE A 103 -11.71 4.87 -2.29
N ARG A 104 -12.57 4.25 -1.50
CA ARG A 104 -12.95 2.83 -1.64
C ARG A 104 -13.56 2.55 -3.03
N ASP A 105 -14.43 3.44 -3.51
CA ASP A 105 -15.15 3.27 -4.78
C ASP A 105 -14.21 3.38 -5.99
N LEU A 106 -13.03 3.99 -5.84
CA LEU A 106 -11.93 3.91 -6.81
C LEU A 106 -11.26 2.52 -6.84
N GLY A 107 -11.58 1.66 -5.89
CA GLY A 107 -11.01 0.31 -5.78
C GLY A 107 -9.73 0.26 -4.96
N VAL A 108 -9.60 1.13 -3.97
CA VAL A 108 -8.56 1.06 -2.93
C VAL A 108 -9.01 0.05 -1.86
N ASP A 109 -8.15 -0.91 -1.55
CA ASP A 109 -8.44 -1.99 -0.59
C ASP A 109 -8.13 -1.58 0.86
N VAL A 110 -7.12 -0.75 1.04
CA VAL A 110 -6.63 -0.33 2.36
C VAL A 110 -6.28 1.15 2.35
N VAL A 111 -6.81 1.90 3.28
CA VAL A 111 -6.38 3.28 3.54
C VAL A 111 -5.60 3.32 4.84
N SER A 112 -4.35 3.77 4.76
CA SER A 112 -3.53 4.07 5.94
C SER A 112 -3.68 5.55 6.28
N THR A 113 -4.03 5.86 7.53
CA THR A 113 -4.24 7.24 7.94
C THR A 113 -3.76 7.47 9.37
N MET A 114 -3.61 8.73 9.74
CA MET A 114 -3.27 9.15 11.10
C MET A 114 -4.50 9.82 11.74
N PRO A 115 -5.25 9.11 12.60
CA PRO A 115 -6.45 9.67 13.23
C PRO A 115 -6.23 11.00 13.94
N GLY A 116 -5.07 11.20 14.58
CA GLY A 116 -4.72 12.46 15.22
C GLY A 116 -4.75 13.67 14.28
N ALA A 117 -4.37 13.50 13.02
CA ALA A 117 -4.38 14.58 12.03
C ALA A 117 -5.80 15.10 11.75
N PHE A 118 -6.83 14.25 11.80
CA PHE A 118 -8.24 14.65 11.64
C PHE A 118 -8.71 15.61 12.73
N TYR A 119 -8.10 15.58 13.90
CA TYR A 119 -8.50 16.36 15.06
C TYR A 119 -7.45 17.39 15.48
N GLY A 120 -6.47 17.67 14.61
CA GLY A 120 -5.42 18.64 14.88
C GLY A 120 -4.50 18.26 16.05
N ILE A 121 -4.37 16.97 16.35
CA ILE A 121 -3.53 16.48 17.45
C ILE A 121 -2.06 16.47 16.98
N ASP A 122 -1.22 17.20 17.69
CA ASP A 122 0.22 17.24 17.43
C ASP A 122 0.89 15.87 17.63
N MET A 123 1.92 15.60 16.81
CA MET A 123 2.69 14.36 16.90
C MET A 123 3.37 14.17 18.27
N LYS A 124 3.66 15.26 18.98
CA LYS A 124 4.25 15.26 20.33
C LYS A 124 3.20 15.28 21.43
N ALA A 125 1.90 15.31 21.11
CA ALA A 125 0.83 15.31 22.08
C ALA A 125 0.90 14.09 23.01
N PRO A 126 0.40 14.21 24.27
CA PRO A 126 0.33 13.10 25.21
C PRO A 126 -0.41 11.89 24.62
N VAL A 127 0.01 10.68 25.03
CA VAL A 127 -0.57 9.40 24.56
C VAL A 127 -2.08 9.35 24.75
N ALA A 128 -2.60 9.88 25.87
CA ALA A 128 -4.04 9.92 26.14
C ALA A 128 -4.81 10.64 25.01
N GLN A 129 -4.34 11.80 24.54
CA GLN A 129 -4.99 12.54 23.44
C GLN A 129 -4.95 11.75 22.13
N LYS A 130 -3.87 11.01 21.86
CA LYS A 130 -3.76 10.15 20.68
C LYS A 130 -4.74 8.97 20.74
N ILE A 131 -4.90 8.37 21.92
CA ILE A 131 -5.89 7.30 22.14
C ILE A 131 -7.30 7.82 21.92
N ASP A 132 -7.63 9.01 22.46
CA ASP A 132 -8.94 9.61 22.29
C ASP A 132 -9.23 9.94 20.81
N ALA A 133 -8.21 10.42 20.06
CA ALA A 133 -8.34 10.65 18.63
C ALA A 133 -8.64 9.34 17.87
N ILE A 134 -8.01 8.23 18.23
CA ILE A 134 -8.27 6.92 17.61
C ILE A 134 -9.72 6.46 17.89
N LYS A 135 -10.19 6.60 19.12
CA LYS A 135 -11.57 6.25 19.50
C LYS A 135 -12.58 7.10 18.74
N ARG A 136 -12.39 8.41 18.73
CA ARG A 136 -13.25 9.34 17.95
C ARG A 136 -13.25 9.00 16.47
N PHE A 137 -12.10 8.66 15.89
CA PHE A 137 -12.01 8.26 14.49
C PHE A 137 -12.78 6.97 14.22
N ALA A 138 -12.78 6.02 15.14
CA ALA A 138 -13.59 4.81 15.02
C ALA A 138 -15.08 5.13 14.97
N ASP A 139 -15.57 6.02 15.85
CA ASP A 139 -16.98 6.39 15.92
C ASP A 139 -17.39 7.34 14.79
N ASP A 140 -16.55 8.32 14.46
CA ASP A 140 -16.86 9.37 13.48
C ASP A 140 -16.73 8.91 12.03
N VAL A 141 -15.82 7.95 11.77
CA VAL A 141 -15.46 7.52 10.43
C VAL A 141 -15.70 6.03 10.22
N ILE A 142 -14.98 5.15 10.97
CA ILE A 142 -14.99 3.70 10.68
C ILE A 142 -16.41 3.11 10.82
N ALA A 143 -17.15 3.53 11.84
CA ALA A 143 -18.51 3.04 12.05
C ALA A 143 -19.53 3.49 10.96
N LYS A 144 -19.12 4.39 10.06
CA LYS A 144 -20.01 5.01 9.05
C LYS A 144 -19.63 4.71 7.60
N ILE A 145 -18.59 3.88 7.34
CA ILE A 145 -18.12 3.56 5.98
C ILE A 145 -18.42 2.12 5.57
#